data_d2f28ad28767f6c62854ba4e40842041
#
_entry.id   d2f28ad28767f6c62854ba4e40842041
#
_cell.length_a   1.000
_cell.length_b   1.000
_cell.length_c   1.000
_cell.angle_alpha   90.00
_cell.angle_beta   90.00
_cell.angle_gamma   90.00
#
_symmetry.space_group_name_H-M   'P 1'
#
loop_
_entity.id
_entity.type
_entity.pdbx_description
1 polymer ?
#
loop_
_entity_poly.entity_id
_entity_poly.type
_entity_poly.pdbx_seq_one_letter_code
_entity_poly.pdbx_strand_id
1 'polypeptide(L)'
;MSVIKMTDLDLAGKRVFIRADLNVPVKEGKVTSDARILASLPTIKLCLEAGAKVMVTSHLGRPTEGEYAEEFSLQPVVNYLNDALDCDVKLAKDYLNGLELNAGELVVLENVRFNKGEKKNEEELSKAYASLCDVFVMDAFGTAHRAQASTHGVGMHAPVACAGPLLAAELEALGKAMDNPERPLVAIVGGSKVSTKLTVLESLSKVADQLVVGGGIANTFIAAEGHNVGKSLYEADLVETAQKLMKECAIPVATDVACAKAFDENAEAEIKHVSEVADDDMIFDLGPDSTAALAEIIGNAKTILWNGPVGVFEFKNFEAGTAGISKAIAESAGFSVAGGGDTLAAIDKFGIKADVSYISTGGGAFLEFVEGKVLPAVAMLEERAK
;
A
#
# COMPACT_ATOMS: atom_id res chain seq x y z
N MET A 1 -16.76 -1.16 -7.27
CA MET A 1 -16.96 -0.78 -5.85
C MET A 1 -17.77 0.51 -5.79
N SER A 2 -18.95 0.48 -5.16
CA SER A 2 -19.85 1.64 -5.06
C SER A 2 -19.83 2.13 -3.61
N VAL A 3 -19.26 3.30 -3.39
CA VAL A 3 -19.19 3.96 -2.07
C VAL A 3 -19.69 5.39 -2.19
N ILE A 4 -20.25 5.94 -1.11
CA ILE A 4 -20.56 7.38 -1.05
C ILE A 4 -19.22 8.12 -0.99
N LYS A 5 -19.02 9.11 -1.84
CA LYS A 5 -17.85 9.99 -1.81
C LYS A 5 -18.12 11.22 -0.95
N MET A 6 -17.18 11.61 -0.11
CA MET A 6 -17.27 12.82 0.70
C MET A 6 -17.56 14.07 -0.15
N THR A 7 -16.97 14.13 -1.34
CA THR A 7 -17.11 15.25 -2.28
C THR A 7 -18.53 15.43 -2.85
N ASP A 8 -19.40 14.42 -2.72
CA ASP A 8 -20.78 14.46 -3.18
C ASP A 8 -21.74 14.92 -2.09
N LEU A 9 -21.24 15.20 -0.87
CA LEU A 9 -22.04 15.56 0.29
C LEU A 9 -21.99 17.06 0.59
N ASP A 10 -23.10 17.61 1.10
CA ASP A 10 -23.10 18.93 1.72
C ASP A 10 -22.60 18.82 3.18
N LEU A 11 -21.42 19.37 3.42
CA LEU A 11 -20.74 19.32 4.72
C LEU A 11 -20.91 20.62 5.54
N ALA A 12 -21.57 21.65 5.01
CA ALA A 12 -21.72 22.93 5.70
C ALA A 12 -22.40 22.76 7.07
N GLY A 13 -21.69 23.19 8.12
CA GLY A 13 -22.16 23.10 9.51
C GLY A 13 -22.24 21.69 10.09
N LYS A 14 -21.91 20.64 9.32
CA LYS A 14 -21.90 19.24 9.78
C LYS A 14 -20.69 18.95 10.65
N ARG A 15 -20.90 18.08 11.65
CA ARG A 15 -19.82 17.47 12.42
C ARG A 15 -19.21 16.34 11.58
N VAL A 16 -17.98 16.54 11.12
CA VAL A 16 -17.28 15.59 10.23
C VAL A 16 -16.16 14.94 10.99
N PHE A 17 -16.20 13.62 11.09
CA PHE A 17 -15.16 12.81 11.71
C PHE A 17 -14.32 12.15 10.61
N ILE A 18 -13.08 12.57 10.44
CA ILE A 18 -12.16 12.04 9.43
C ILE A 18 -11.22 11.02 10.10
N ARG A 19 -11.26 9.77 9.64
CA ARG A 19 -10.24 8.77 9.97
C ARG A 19 -9.13 8.84 8.93
N ALA A 20 -8.07 9.55 9.28
CA ALA A 20 -6.89 9.71 8.45
C ALA A 20 -5.77 8.70 8.83
N ASP A 21 -4.77 8.54 8.00
CA ASP A 21 -3.53 7.85 8.37
C ASP A 21 -2.43 8.89 8.65
N LEU A 22 -2.30 9.24 9.93
CA LEU A 22 -1.30 10.15 10.46
C LEU A 22 -0.24 9.41 11.29
N ASN A 23 -0.06 8.12 11.04
CA ASN A 23 0.95 7.30 11.70
C ASN A 23 2.33 7.59 11.11
N VAL A 24 2.87 8.73 11.48
CA VAL A 24 4.15 9.26 11.01
C VAL A 24 5.28 8.99 11.99
N PRO A 25 6.53 8.89 11.53
CA PRO A 25 7.67 8.80 12.45
C PRO A 25 7.86 10.12 13.19
N VAL A 26 8.03 10.01 14.51
CA VAL A 26 8.25 11.13 15.40
C VAL A 26 9.58 10.92 16.14
N LYS A 27 10.43 11.94 16.18
CA LYS A 27 11.66 11.95 16.95
C LYS A 27 11.76 13.26 17.71
N GLU A 28 12.03 13.17 19.02
CA GLU A 28 12.16 14.34 19.89
C GLU A 28 10.95 15.30 19.80
N GLY A 29 9.74 14.73 19.72
CA GLY A 29 8.49 15.50 19.63
C GLY A 29 8.24 16.19 18.27
N LYS A 30 9.03 15.87 17.24
CA LYS A 30 8.89 16.42 15.89
C LYS A 30 8.63 15.31 14.87
N VAL A 31 7.75 15.61 13.91
CA VAL A 31 7.53 14.77 12.75
C VAL A 31 8.79 14.78 11.87
N THR A 32 9.32 13.59 11.54
CA THR A 32 10.53 13.45 10.71
C THR A 32 10.24 13.04 9.27
N SER A 33 9.01 12.63 8.97
CA SER A 33 8.51 12.38 7.62
C SER A 33 7.02 12.73 7.57
N ASP A 34 6.65 13.65 6.74
CA ASP A 34 5.33 14.28 6.70
C ASP A 34 4.43 13.79 5.54
N ALA A 35 4.91 12.84 4.73
CA ALA A 35 4.21 12.39 3.53
C ALA A 35 2.74 12.00 3.77
N ARG A 36 2.43 11.34 4.89
CA ARG A 36 1.05 10.95 5.25
C ARG A 36 0.20 12.14 5.66
N ILE A 37 0.79 13.12 6.35
CA ILE A 37 0.09 14.35 6.72
C ILE A 37 -0.23 15.15 5.45
N LEU A 38 0.74 15.31 4.57
CA LEU A 38 0.57 16.00 3.28
C LEU A 38 -0.52 15.35 2.42
N ALA A 39 -0.57 14.01 2.40
CA ALA A 39 -1.61 13.27 1.70
C ALA A 39 -3.02 13.49 2.29
N SER A 40 -3.13 13.77 3.59
CA SER A 40 -4.40 13.99 4.29
C SER A 40 -4.86 15.46 4.24
N LEU A 41 -3.97 16.41 3.98
CA LEU A 41 -4.30 17.84 3.96
C LEU A 41 -5.43 18.21 2.98
N PRO A 42 -5.49 17.68 1.74
CA PRO A 42 -6.58 18.02 0.81
C PRO A 42 -7.97 17.70 1.38
N THR A 43 -8.13 16.55 2.03
CA THR A 43 -9.39 16.15 2.66
C THR A 43 -9.77 17.10 3.79
N ILE A 44 -8.82 17.45 4.65
CA ILE A 44 -9.03 18.38 5.77
C ILE A 44 -9.43 19.76 5.24
N LYS A 45 -8.70 20.29 4.25
CA LYS A 45 -8.97 21.59 3.65
C LYS A 45 -10.36 21.66 3.01
N LEU A 46 -10.76 20.63 2.24
CA LEU A 46 -12.10 20.56 1.66
C LEU A 46 -13.20 20.65 2.72
N CYS A 47 -13.04 19.96 3.85
CA CYS A 47 -14.01 20.04 4.95
C CYS A 47 -14.04 21.43 5.60
N LEU A 48 -12.89 22.05 5.81
CA LEU A 48 -12.80 23.41 6.38
C LEU A 48 -13.40 24.46 5.44
N GLU A 49 -13.09 24.40 4.16
CA GLU A 49 -13.62 25.28 3.12
C GLU A 49 -15.15 25.14 2.96
N ALA A 50 -15.69 23.95 3.19
CA ALA A 50 -17.12 23.71 3.21
C ALA A 50 -17.81 24.25 4.49
N GLY A 51 -17.06 24.78 5.45
CA GLY A 51 -17.62 25.26 6.72
C GLY A 51 -18.05 24.14 7.67
N ALA A 52 -17.47 22.97 7.57
CA ALA A 52 -17.72 21.85 8.48
C ALA A 52 -17.10 22.09 9.87
N LYS A 53 -17.56 21.34 10.86
CA LYS A 53 -16.94 21.19 12.18
C LYS A 53 -16.07 19.94 12.13
N VAL A 54 -14.75 20.12 12.03
CA VAL A 54 -13.85 19.06 11.60
C VAL A 54 -13.13 18.41 12.77
N MET A 55 -13.29 17.10 12.89
CA MET A 55 -12.55 16.22 13.81
C MET A 55 -11.70 15.28 12.98
N VAL A 56 -10.39 15.25 13.22
CA VAL A 56 -9.47 14.33 12.55
C VAL A 56 -8.82 13.43 13.59
N THR A 57 -8.72 12.16 13.30
CA THR A 57 -7.99 11.22 14.15
C THR A 57 -7.20 10.20 13.36
N SER A 58 -6.30 9.53 14.06
CA SER A 58 -5.46 8.46 13.56
C SER A 58 -5.00 7.58 14.72
N HIS A 59 -4.40 6.46 14.38
CA HIS A 59 -3.49 5.79 15.28
C HIS A 59 -2.07 6.35 15.10
N LEU A 60 -1.27 6.26 16.14
CA LEU A 60 0.18 6.51 16.13
C LEU A 60 0.88 5.42 16.93
N GLY A 61 1.83 4.73 16.31
CA GLY A 61 2.59 3.68 16.95
C GLY A 61 1.76 2.50 17.46
N ARG A 62 2.21 1.88 18.54
CA ARG A 62 1.59 0.68 19.13
C ARG A 62 1.45 0.77 20.65
N PRO A 63 0.71 1.75 21.17
CA PRO A 63 0.50 1.86 22.61
C PRO A 63 -0.33 0.70 23.16
N THR A 64 -0.30 0.56 24.49
CA THR A 64 -1.23 -0.30 25.24
C THR A 64 -2.60 0.39 25.29
N GLU A 65 -3.67 -0.32 24.96
CA GLU A 65 -5.03 0.22 25.04
C GLU A 65 -5.41 0.51 26.52
N GLY A 66 -5.98 1.68 26.73
CA GLY A 66 -6.38 2.16 28.04
C GLY A 66 -5.27 2.87 28.83
N GLU A 67 -4.07 2.99 28.25
CA GLU A 67 -2.94 3.65 28.88
C GLU A 67 -2.45 4.80 27.96
N TYR A 68 -2.40 6.01 28.53
CA TYR A 68 -1.80 7.14 27.82
C TYR A 68 -0.27 7.05 27.89
N ALA A 69 0.36 7.25 26.74
CA ALA A 69 1.83 7.36 26.65
C ALA A 69 2.17 8.53 25.70
N GLU A 70 2.91 9.50 26.23
CA GLU A 70 3.20 10.75 25.51
C GLU A 70 3.93 10.53 24.18
N GLU A 71 4.77 9.51 24.11
CA GLU A 71 5.49 9.12 22.88
C GLU A 71 4.56 8.72 21.71
N PHE A 72 3.31 8.32 22.02
CA PHE A 72 2.28 7.96 21.04
C PHE A 72 1.18 9.01 20.91
N SER A 73 1.35 10.20 21.52
CA SER A 73 0.40 11.30 21.36
C SER A 73 0.46 11.89 19.96
N LEU A 74 -0.70 12.32 19.44
CA LEU A 74 -0.80 13.06 18.18
C LEU A 74 -0.40 14.54 18.32
N GLN A 75 0.10 14.99 19.47
CA GLN A 75 0.53 16.38 19.66
C GLN A 75 1.56 16.86 18.61
N PRO A 76 2.58 16.04 18.20
CA PRO A 76 3.50 16.46 17.13
C PRO A 76 2.80 16.68 15.78
N VAL A 77 1.73 15.93 15.49
CA VAL A 77 0.91 16.13 14.30
C VAL A 77 0.11 17.41 14.39
N VAL A 78 -0.46 17.73 15.57
CA VAL A 78 -1.15 19.00 15.81
C VAL A 78 -0.23 20.17 15.59
N ASN A 79 1.00 20.12 16.10
CA ASN A 79 1.99 21.17 15.89
C ASN A 79 2.30 21.38 14.41
N TYR A 80 2.48 20.27 13.66
CA TYR A 80 2.69 20.33 12.21
C TYR A 80 1.49 20.96 11.48
N LEU A 81 0.26 20.56 11.85
CA LEU A 81 -0.95 21.09 11.22
C LEU A 81 -1.16 22.58 11.50
N ASN A 82 -0.77 23.08 12.68
CA ASN A 82 -0.78 24.51 12.99
C ASN A 82 0.17 25.32 12.10
N ASP A 83 1.32 24.72 11.72
CA ASP A 83 2.27 25.36 10.81
C ASP A 83 1.82 25.27 9.33
N ALA A 84 1.01 24.26 8.99
CA ALA A 84 0.60 23.99 7.60
C ALA A 84 -0.77 24.53 7.20
N LEU A 85 -1.59 24.94 8.18
CA LEU A 85 -2.96 25.43 7.96
C LEU A 85 -3.13 26.83 8.56
N ASP A 86 -3.95 27.65 7.93
CA ASP A 86 -4.31 28.98 8.41
C ASP A 86 -5.44 28.95 9.46
N CYS A 87 -5.39 27.99 10.39
CA CYS A 87 -6.37 27.86 11.47
C CYS A 87 -5.71 27.33 12.74
N ASP A 88 -6.33 27.63 13.92
CA ASP A 88 -5.88 27.11 15.21
C ASP A 88 -6.33 25.64 15.35
N VAL A 89 -5.37 24.72 15.44
CA VAL A 89 -5.59 23.28 15.60
C VAL A 89 -5.30 22.87 17.03
N LYS A 90 -6.25 22.23 17.69
CA LYS A 90 -6.14 21.76 19.08
C LYS A 90 -6.17 20.23 19.15
N LEU A 91 -5.52 19.69 20.19
CA LEU A 91 -5.62 18.28 20.54
C LEU A 91 -6.73 18.08 21.57
N ALA A 92 -7.71 17.22 21.28
CA ALA A 92 -8.71 16.79 22.23
C ALA A 92 -8.34 15.41 22.82
N LYS A 93 -8.07 15.34 24.12
CA LYS A 93 -7.74 14.09 24.82
C LYS A 93 -8.99 13.36 25.29
N ASP A 94 -9.95 14.10 25.87
CA ASP A 94 -11.20 13.58 26.43
C ASP A 94 -12.36 13.92 25.50
N TYR A 95 -12.56 13.14 24.47
CA TYR A 95 -13.54 13.44 23.40
C TYR A 95 -14.73 12.47 23.32
N LEU A 96 -14.65 11.30 23.95
CA LEU A 96 -15.69 10.27 23.82
C LEU A 96 -17.05 10.67 24.35
N ASN A 97 -17.10 11.66 25.25
CA ASN A 97 -18.34 12.19 25.82
C ASN A 97 -18.91 13.40 25.05
N GLY A 98 -18.32 13.74 23.93
CA GLY A 98 -18.74 14.84 23.07
C GLY A 98 -17.74 15.98 23.02
N LEU A 99 -17.84 16.78 21.98
CA LEU A 99 -17.05 18.00 21.74
C LEU A 99 -17.94 19.10 21.20
N GLU A 100 -17.68 20.32 21.63
CA GLU A 100 -18.27 21.51 21.03
C GLU A 100 -17.29 22.13 20.05
N LEU A 101 -17.71 22.29 18.81
CA LEU A 101 -16.96 22.90 17.72
C LEU A 101 -17.84 23.88 16.97
N ASN A 102 -17.24 24.97 16.50
CA ASN A 102 -17.88 25.89 15.56
C ASN A 102 -17.59 25.50 14.11
N ALA A 103 -18.41 26.01 13.20
CA ALA A 103 -18.16 25.82 11.76
C ALA A 103 -16.80 26.41 11.37
N GLY A 104 -16.01 25.64 10.61
CA GLY A 104 -14.67 26.01 10.19
C GLY A 104 -13.56 25.74 11.24
N GLU A 105 -13.90 25.17 12.39
CA GLU A 105 -12.91 24.73 13.38
C GLU A 105 -12.40 23.32 13.10
N LEU A 106 -11.12 23.10 13.42
CA LEU A 106 -10.44 21.81 13.34
C LEU A 106 -9.92 21.38 14.71
N VAL A 107 -10.24 20.17 15.11
CA VAL A 107 -9.65 19.49 16.28
C VAL A 107 -9.06 18.16 15.87
N VAL A 108 -7.92 17.81 16.43
CA VAL A 108 -7.35 16.47 16.35
C VAL A 108 -7.79 15.70 17.61
N LEU A 109 -8.48 14.58 17.40
CA LEU A 109 -8.80 13.67 18.49
C LEU A 109 -7.57 12.81 18.78
N GLU A 110 -7.21 12.69 20.06
CA GLU A 110 -6.03 11.95 20.50
C GLU A 110 -6.06 10.49 20.01
N ASN A 111 -4.89 9.90 19.87
CA ASN A 111 -4.63 8.57 19.35
C ASN A 111 -5.72 7.55 19.72
N VAL A 112 -6.42 7.03 18.71
CA VAL A 112 -7.52 6.08 18.89
C VAL A 112 -7.08 4.80 19.62
N ARG A 113 -5.81 4.44 19.55
CA ARG A 113 -5.27 3.26 20.23
C ARG A 113 -5.09 3.41 21.72
N PHE A 114 -5.30 4.59 22.28
CA PHE A 114 -5.44 4.75 23.72
C PHE A 114 -6.81 4.27 24.24
N ASN A 115 -7.81 4.17 23.37
CA ASN A 115 -9.14 3.75 23.76
C ASN A 115 -9.25 2.22 23.82
N LYS A 116 -9.75 1.69 24.94
CA LYS A 116 -10.03 0.25 25.07
C LYS A 116 -11.10 -0.16 24.06
N GLY A 117 -10.86 -1.28 23.39
CA GLY A 117 -11.80 -1.81 22.40
C GLY A 117 -11.54 -1.36 20.98
N GLU A 118 -10.58 -0.47 20.73
CA GLU A 118 -10.25 0.00 19.39
C GLU A 118 -9.87 -1.16 18.45
N LYS A 119 -8.90 -1.97 18.84
CA LYS A 119 -8.41 -3.10 18.02
C LYS A 119 -9.44 -4.22 17.86
N LYS A 120 -10.31 -4.39 18.86
CA LYS A 120 -11.35 -5.43 18.85
C LYS A 120 -12.64 -4.99 18.16
N ASN A 121 -12.69 -3.76 17.65
CA ASN A 121 -13.89 -3.20 17.04
C ASN A 121 -15.11 -3.25 17.99
N GLU A 122 -14.90 -2.90 19.25
CA GLU A 122 -15.96 -2.98 20.25
C GLU A 122 -17.11 -2.04 19.93
N GLU A 123 -18.34 -2.54 20.06
CA GLU A 123 -19.56 -1.87 19.65
C GLU A 123 -19.80 -0.57 20.42
N GLU A 124 -19.58 -0.58 21.74
CA GLU A 124 -19.78 0.60 22.59
C GLU A 124 -18.81 1.75 22.21
N LEU A 125 -17.54 1.44 21.95
CA LEU A 125 -16.59 2.43 21.48
C LEU A 125 -16.95 2.94 20.08
N SER A 126 -17.38 2.05 19.20
CA SER A 126 -17.82 2.39 17.85
C SER A 126 -19.00 3.35 17.85
N LYS A 127 -19.98 3.10 18.72
CA LYS A 127 -21.14 3.99 18.94
C LYS A 127 -20.73 5.33 19.57
N ALA A 128 -19.77 5.33 20.50
CA ALA A 128 -19.24 6.55 21.08
C ALA A 128 -18.59 7.44 19.99
N TYR A 129 -17.77 6.88 19.12
CA TYR A 129 -17.24 7.61 17.97
C TYR A 129 -18.34 8.12 17.04
N ALA A 130 -19.32 7.28 16.71
CA ALA A 130 -20.42 7.65 15.81
C ALA A 130 -21.28 8.79 16.36
N SER A 131 -21.44 8.88 17.69
CA SER A 131 -22.19 9.95 18.34
C SER A 131 -21.54 11.34 18.20
N LEU A 132 -20.23 11.39 17.91
CA LEU A 132 -19.50 12.62 17.74
C LEU A 132 -19.80 13.32 16.40
N CYS A 133 -20.32 12.60 15.41
CA CYS A 133 -20.38 13.11 14.04
C CYS A 133 -21.74 12.93 13.38
N ASP A 134 -21.99 13.75 12.37
CA ASP A 134 -23.07 13.61 11.42
C ASP A 134 -22.59 12.84 10.17
N VAL A 135 -21.31 13.00 9.83
CA VAL A 135 -20.64 12.34 8.70
C VAL A 135 -19.32 11.74 9.17
N PHE A 136 -19.17 10.44 8.98
CA PHE A 136 -17.91 9.73 9.12
C PHE A 136 -17.21 9.61 7.76
N VAL A 137 -15.96 10.03 7.69
CA VAL A 137 -15.10 9.96 6.50
C VAL A 137 -13.97 8.99 6.74
N MET A 138 -13.99 7.86 6.05
CA MET A 138 -12.86 6.94 6.01
C MET A 138 -11.88 7.39 4.93
N ASP A 139 -10.68 7.80 5.33
CA ASP A 139 -9.67 8.34 4.41
C ASP A 139 -8.27 7.76 4.68
N ALA A 140 -8.22 6.52 5.14
CA ALA A 140 -7.01 5.83 5.54
C ALA A 140 -6.92 4.44 4.91
N PHE A 141 -6.62 4.36 3.60
CA PHE A 141 -6.54 3.09 2.89
C PHE A 141 -5.56 2.12 3.54
N GLY A 142 -4.40 2.60 4.03
CA GLY A 142 -3.41 1.76 4.71
C GLY A 142 -3.93 0.98 5.93
N THR A 143 -5.08 1.36 6.48
CA THR A 143 -5.73 0.67 7.60
C THR A 143 -7.06 0.01 7.22
N ALA A 144 -7.48 0.08 5.97
CA ALA A 144 -8.78 -0.41 5.51
C ALA A 144 -8.96 -1.94 5.63
N HIS A 145 -7.85 -2.67 5.71
CA HIS A 145 -7.81 -4.12 5.94
C HIS A 145 -8.08 -4.53 7.40
N ARG A 146 -8.26 -3.57 8.31
CA ARG A 146 -8.46 -3.83 9.74
C ARG A 146 -9.89 -3.47 10.13
N ALA A 147 -10.62 -4.45 10.67
CA ALA A 147 -11.91 -4.22 11.32
C ALA A 147 -11.66 -3.69 12.75
N GLN A 148 -11.52 -2.37 12.89
CA GLN A 148 -11.30 -1.69 14.17
C GLN A 148 -12.41 -0.65 14.42
N ALA A 149 -12.57 -0.19 15.67
CA ALA A 149 -13.66 0.74 16.01
C ALA A 149 -13.60 2.02 15.18
N SER A 150 -12.42 2.61 14.98
CA SER A 150 -12.24 3.87 14.22
C SER A 150 -12.21 3.71 12.70
N THR A 151 -12.06 2.49 12.17
CA THR A 151 -11.97 2.24 10.72
C THR A 151 -13.21 1.56 10.16
N HIS A 152 -13.91 0.78 10.96
CA HIS A 152 -15.07 -0.02 10.58
C HIS A 152 -16.30 0.28 11.45
N GLY A 153 -16.20 0.04 12.77
CA GLY A 153 -17.33 0.11 13.67
C GLY A 153 -18.04 1.46 13.68
N VAL A 154 -17.27 2.56 13.71
CA VAL A 154 -17.83 3.91 13.63
C VAL A 154 -18.69 4.10 12.37
N GLY A 155 -18.25 3.61 11.23
CA GLY A 155 -19.00 3.72 9.98
C GLY A 155 -20.29 2.91 9.96
N MET A 156 -20.35 1.80 10.69
CA MET A 156 -21.58 1.01 10.85
C MET A 156 -22.66 1.76 11.62
N HIS A 157 -22.28 2.65 12.54
CA HIS A 157 -23.20 3.36 13.44
C HIS A 157 -23.38 4.85 13.14
N ALA A 158 -22.48 5.48 12.38
CA ALA A 158 -22.59 6.89 12.01
C ALA A 158 -23.84 7.15 11.14
N PRO A 159 -24.45 8.34 11.21
CA PRO A 159 -25.59 8.69 10.35
C PRO A 159 -25.26 8.54 8.86
N VAL A 160 -24.10 9.06 8.44
CA VAL A 160 -23.55 8.91 7.10
C VAL A 160 -22.12 8.41 7.20
N ALA A 161 -21.76 7.43 6.37
CA ALA A 161 -20.38 6.94 6.21
C ALA A 161 -19.97 7.04 4.75
N CYS A 162 -18.81 7.66 4.49
CA CYS A 162 -18.32 7.90 3.14
C CYS A 162 -16.82 7.70 3.03
N ALA A 163 -16.34 7.59 1.80
CA ALA A 163 -14.92 7.60 1.47
C ALA A 163 -14.42 9.03 1.30
N GLY A 164 -13.32 9.35 1.95
CA GLY A 164 -12.58 10.58 1.66
C GLY A 164 -11.89 10.51 0.29
N PRO A 165 -11.39 11.64 -0.22
CA PRO A 165 -10.73 11.71 -1.52
C PRO A 165 -9.55 10.74 -1.69
N LEU A 166 -8.74 10.55 -0.65
CA LEU A 166 -7.59 9.63 -0.70
C LEU A 166 -8.05 8.18 -0.88
N LEU A 167 -9.01 7.73 -0.05
CA LEU A 167 -9.56 6.39 -0.15
C LEU A 167 -10.31 6.18 -1.47
N ALA A 168 -11.09 7.16 -1.91
CA ALA A 168 -11.82 7.06 -3.18
C ALA A 168 -10.86 6.90 -4.37
N ALA A 169 -9.75 7.64 -4.40
CA ALA A 169 -8.73 7.52 -5.44
C ALA A 169 -8.05 6.14 -5.43
N GLU A 170 -7.73 5.61 -4.25
CA GLU A 170 -7.19 4.24 -4.11
C GLU A 170 -8.16 3.20 -4.69
N LEU A 171 -9.43 3.26 -4.29
CA LEU A 171 -10.45 2.31 -4.75
C LEU A 171 -10.69 2.40 -6.25
N GLU A 172 -10.67 3.61 -6.81
CA GLU A 172 -10.81 3.83 -8.24
C GLU A 172 -9.63 3.24 -9.04
N ALA A 173 -8.40 3.51 -8.59
CA ALA A 173 -7.19 3.01 -9.24
C ALA A 173 -7.10 1.48 -9.17
N LEU A 174 -7.36 0.90 -7.99
CA LEU A 174 -7.33 -0.55 -7.79
C LEU A 174 -8.46 -1.26 -8.53
N GLY A 175 -9.66 -0.68 -8.53
CA GLY A 175 -10.80 -1.18 -9.31
C GLY A 175 -10.51 -1.19 -10.80
N LYS A 176 -9.92 -0.12 -11.33
CA LYS A 176 -9.49 -0.03 -12.72
C LYS A 176 -8.46 -1.09 -13.09
N ALA A 177 -7.53 -1.39 -12.18
CA ALA A 177 -6.48 -2.37 -12.41
C ALA A 177 -6.93 -3.83 -12.26
N MET A 178 -7.95 -4.12 -11.43
CA MET A 178 -8.29 -5.48 -11.02
C MET A 178 -9.69 -5.94 -11.45
N ASP A 179 -10.71 -5.06 -11.42
CA ASP A 179 -12.09 -5.46 -11.69
C ASP A 179 -12.38 -5.57 -13.19
N ASN A 180 -11.92 -4.58 -13.96
CA ASN A 180 -12.09 -4.54 -15.42
C ASN A 180 -10.83 -3.95 -16.09
N PRO A 181 -9.68 -4.62 -16.01
CA PRO A 181 -8.46 -4.11 -16.59
C PRO A 181 -8.52 -4.07 -18.11
N GLU A 182 -7.97 -3.02 -18.71
CA GLU A 182 -7.64 -3.05 -20.13
C GLU A 182 -6.52 -4.07 -20.33
N ARG A 183 -6.68 -4.94 -21.33
CA ARG A 183 -5.75 -6.04 -21.58
C ARG A 183 -4.77 -5.72 -22.72
N PRO A 184 -3.54 -6.24 -22.67
CA PRO A 184 -3.02 -7.19 -21.67
C PRO A 184 -2.79 -6.57 -20.28
N LEU A 185 -3.16 -7.34 -19.23
CA LEU A 185 -2.78 -7.08 -17.84
C LEU A 185 -1.48 -7.83 -17.52
N VAL A 186 -0.45 -7.09 -17.19
CA VAL A 186 0.83 -7.62 -16.73
C VAL A 186 0.97 -7.33 -15.23
N ALA A 187 1.10 -8.37 -14.43
CA ALA A 187 1.41 -8.27 -13.01
C ALA A 187 2.88 -8.58 -12.76
N ILE A 188 3.53 -7.80 -11.91
CA ILE A 188 4.93 -7.98 -11.52
C ILE A 188 4.97 -8.23 -10.01
N VAL A 189 5.44 -9.40 -9.60
CA VAL A 189 5.57 -9.80 -8.20
C VAL A 189 7.02 -10.15 -7.91
N GLY A 190 7.67 -9.29 -7.16
CA GLY A 190 9.03 -9.50 -6.68
C GLY A 190 9.06 -9.77 -5.18
N GLY A 191 10.14 -10.35 -4.71
CA GLY A 191 10.35 -10.63 -3.31
C GLY A 191 11.31 -11.78 -3.07
N SER A 192 11.59 -12.04 -1.79
CA SER A 192 12.56 -13.05 -1.39
C SER A 192 11.99 -14.47 -1.40
N LYS A 193 10.69 -14.66 -1.14
CA LYS A 193 10.09 -15.98 -0.91
C LYS A 193 8.70 -16.11 -1.52
N VAL A 194 8.45 -17.22 -2.22
CA VAL A 194 7.13 -17.62 -2.73
C VAL A 194 6.12 -17.73 -1.60
N SER A 195 6.50 -18.36 -0.47
CA SER A 195 5.62 -18.57 0.68
C SER A 195 5.01 -17.28 1.24
N THR A 196 5.75 -16.18 1.20
CA THR A 196 5.26 -14.88 1.67
C THR A 196 4.34 -14.17 0.68
N LYS A 197 4.34 -14.58 -0.58
CA LYS A 197 3.57 -13.99 -1.69
C LYS A 197 2.64 -14.99 -2.37
N LEU A 198 2.51 -16.20 -1.82
CA LEU A 198 1.78 -17.28 -2.48
C LEU A 198 0.33 -16.89 -2.81
N THR A 199 -0.38 -16.31 -1.86
CA THR A 199 -1.77 -15.87 -2.08
C THR A 199 -1.87 -14.78 -3.16
N VAL A 200 -0.89 -13.86 -3.21
CA VAL A 200 -0.79 -12.83 -4.27
C VAL A 200 -0.56 -13.49 -5.63
N LEU A 201 0.40 -14.43 -5.71
CA LEU A 201 0.71 -15.14 -6.95
C LEU A 201 -0.49 -15.96 -7.45
N GLU A 202 -1.17 -16.70 -6.57
CA GLU A 202 -2.36 -17.48 -6.89
C GLU A 202 -3.55 -16.61 -7.32
N SER A 203 -3.73 -15.47 -6.69
CA SER A 203 -4.79 -14.52 -7.07
C SER A 203 -4.50 -13.90 -8.45
N LEU A 204 -3.28 -13.40 -8.65
CA LEU A 204 -2.89 -12.75 -9.89
C LEU A 204 -2.78 -13.71 -11.07
N SER A 205 -2.40 -14.97 -10.85
CA SER A 205 -2.36 -15.99 -11.91
C SER A 205 -3.72 -16.23 -12.59
N LYS A 206 -4.82 -15.92 -11.88
CA LYS A 206 -6.19 -16.10 -12.38
C LYS A 206 -6.67 -14.88 -13.21
N VAL A 207 -6.07 -13.73 -13.05
CA VAL A 207 -6.56 -12.47 -13.66
C VAL A 207 -5.58 -11.83 -14.62
N ALA A 208 -4.27 -12.04 -14.44
CA ALA A 208 -3.23 -11.49 -15.31
C ALA A 208 -3.07 -12.30 -16.60
N ASP A 209 -2.80 -11.60 -17.70
CA ASP A 209 -2.42 -12.25 -18.96
C ASP A 209 -0.98 -12.76 -18.90
N GLN A 210 -0.12 -12.03 -18.19
CA GLN A 210 1.25 -12.46 -17.88
C GLN A 210 1.62 -12.04 -16.46
N LEU A 211 2.32 -12.94 -15.77
CA LEU A 211 2.82 -12.75 -14.42
C LEU A 211 4.35 -12.76 -14.42
N VAL A 212 4.95 -11.60 -14.23
CA VAL A 212 6.39 -11.43 -14.10
C VAL A 212 6.80 -11.68 -12.65
N VAL A 213 7.79 -12.52 -12.43
CA VAL A 213 8.34 -12.84 -11.11
C VAL A 213 9.76 -12.33 -10.96
N GLY A 214 10.14 -11.92 -9.75
CA GLY A 214 11.46 -11.34 -9.47
C GLY A 214 12.05 -11.77 -8.13
N GLY A 215 13.35 -11.57 -7.97
CA GLY A 215 14.09 -11.89 -6.75
C GLY A 215 14.13 -13.39 -6.43
N GLY A 216 14.10 -13.76 -5.15
CA GLY A 216 14.07 -15.16 -4.71
C GLY A 216 12.85 -15.94 -5.21
N ILE A 217 11.74 -15.25 -5.46
CA ILE A 217 10.56 -15.84 -6.12
C ILE A 217 10.96 -16.34 -7.51
N ALA A 218 11.61 -15.51 -8.33
CA ALA A 218 12.07 -15.89 -9.67
C ALA A 218 13.02 -17.09 -9.62
N ASN A 219 13.90 -17.19 -8.62
CA ASN A 219 14.82 -18.31 -8.45
C ASN A 219 14.06 -19.62 -8.22
N THR A 220 12.94 -19.60 -7.49
CA THR A 220 12.09 -20.79 -7.32
C THR A 220 11.45 -21.22 -8.66
N PHE A 221 11.06 -20.28 -9.51
CA PHE A 221 10.54 -20.56 -10.85
C PHE A 221 11.62 -21.07 -11.80
N ILE A 222 12.86 -20.56 -11.73
CA ILE A 222 14.00 -21.07 -12.48
C ILE A 222 14.27 -22.55 -12.08
N ALA A 223 14.26 -22.84 -10.78
CA ALA A 223 14.38 -24.22 -10.30
C ALA A 223 13.20 -25.10 -10.75
N ALA A 224 11.99 -24.54 -10.86
CA ALA A 224 10.80 -25.25 -11.36
C ALA A 224 10.92 -25.65 -12.83
N GLU A 225 11.70 -24.95 -13.63
CA GLU A 225 12.06 -25.35 -14.99
C GLU A 225 13.18 -26.41 -15.06
N GLY A 226 13.75 -26.77 -13.91
CA GLY A 226 14.79 -27.81 -13.82
C GLY A 226 16.21 -27.26 -13.88
N HIS A 227 16.41 -25.94 -13.80
CA HIS A 227 17.75 -25.35 -13.77
C HIS A 227 18.32 -25.32 -12.36
N ASN A 228 19.65 -25.40 -12.28
CA ASN A 228 20.39 -25.22 -11.04
C ASN A 228 20.37 -23.73 -10.63
N VAL A 229 20.07 -23.45 -9.37
CA VAL A 229 20.10 -22.11 -8.79
C VAL A 229 21.24 -21.92 -7.77
N GLY A 230 22.12 -22.94 -7.62
CA GLY A 230 23.26 -22.89 -6.73
C GLY A 230 22.89 -22.60 -5.29
N LYS A 231 23.56 -21.63 -4.69
CA LYS A 231 23.32 -21.12 -3.33
C LYS A 231 22.30 -19.98 -3.26
N SER A 232 21.57 -19.72 -4.35
CA SER A 232 20.56 -18.68 -4.40
C SER A 232 19.47 -18.89 -3.37
N LEU A 233 18.89 -17.79 -2.88
CA LEU A 233 17.67 -17.83 -2.09
C LEU A 233 16.52 -18.34 -2.96
N TYR A 234 15.96 -19.50 -2.61
CA TYR A 234 14.77 -20.08 -3.24
C TYR A 234 14.10 -21.05 -2.26
N GLU A 235 12.91 -21.50 -2.58
CA GLU A 235 12.15 -22.43 -1.74
C GLU A 235 11.92 -23.76 -2.48
N ALA A 236 12.75 -24.75 -2.16
CA ALA A 236 12.72 -26.08 -2.78
C ALA A 236 11.34 -26.78 -2.61
N ASP A 237 10.72 -26.60 -1.46
CA ASP A 237 9.40 -27.19 -1.13
C ASP A 237 8.25 -26.59 -1.93
N LEU A 238 8.46 -25.43 -2.60
CA LEU A 238 7.46 -24.74 -3.40
C LEU A 238 7.70 -24.83 -4.92
N VAL A 239 8.67 -25.63 -5.35
CA VAL A 239 8.95 -25.86 -6.78
C VAL A 239 7.73 -26.45 -7.49
N GLU A 240 7.06 -27.43 -6.89
CA GLU A 240 5.82 -28.02 -7.46
C GLU A 240 4.69 -27.00 -7.56
N THR A 241 4.56 -26.10 -6.56
CA THR A 241 3.60 -25.01 -6.59
C THR A 241 3.90 -24.04 -7.72
N ALA A 242 5.17 -23.69 -7.92
CA ALA A 242 5.60 -22.84 -9.04
C ALA A 242 5.26 -23.48 -10.39
N GLN A 243 5.54 -24.79 -10.55
CA GLN A 243 5.16 -25.54 -11.77
C GLN A 243 3.65 -25.54 -12.04
N LYS A 244 2.83 -25.62 -10.99
CA LYS A 244 1.38 -25.50 -11.11
C LYS A 244 0.97 -24.12 -11.61
N LEU A 245 1.50 -23.05 -11.02
CA LEU A 245 1.21 -21.67 -11.43
C LEU A 245 1.61 -21.42 -12.88
N MET A 246 2.74 -21.96 -13.34
CA MET A 246 3.19 -21.85 -14.73
C MET A 246 2.27 -22.54 -15.75
N LYS A 247 1.44 -23.49 -15.30
CA LYS A 247 0.40 -24.11 -16.14
C LYS A 247 -0.88 -23.30 -16.18
N GLU A 248 -1.14 -22.50 -15.15
CA GLU A 248 -2.37 -21.71 -15.00
C GLU A 248 -2.23 -20.31 -15.65
N CYS A 249 -1.03 -19.76 -15.70
CA CYS A 249 -0.75 -18.43 -16.22
C CYS A 249 0.57 -18.41 -17.02
N ALA A 250 0.67 -17.52 -17.99
CA ALA A 250 1.93 -17.24 -18.66
C ALA A 250 2.90 -16.52 -17.71
N ILE A 251 3.93 -17.24 -17.28
CA ILE A 251 4.99 -16.73 -16.38
C ILE A 251 6.32 -16.82 -17.15
N PRO A 252 6.79 -15.73 -17.76
CA PRO A 252 8.06 -15.71 -18.44
C PRO A 252 9.20 -15.87 -17.43
N VAL A 253 9.94 -16.98 -17.51
CA VAL A 253 11.08 -17.25 -16.64
C VAL A 253 12.34 -16.66 -17.25
N ALA A 254 13.25 -16.17 -16.41
CA ALA A 254 14.51 -15.61 -16.84
C ALA A 254 15.35 -16.64 -17.64
N THR A 255 15.99 -16.19 -18.73
CA THR A 255 16.92 -16.97 -19.52
C THR A 255 18.38 -16.72 -19.16
N ASP A 256 18.65 -15.52 -18.66
CA ASP A 256 19.95 -15.10 -18.12
C ASP A 256 19.79 -14.36 -16.79
N VAL A 257 20.81 -14.40 -15.98
CA VAL A 257 20.82 -13.90 -14.61
C VAL A 257 22.17 -13.25 -14.28
N ALA A 258 22.16 -12.35 -13.29
CA ALA A 258 23.35 -11.78 -12.71
C ALA A 258 23.67 -12.48 -11.38
N CYS A 259 24.84 -13.12 -11.34
CA CYS A 259 25.28 -13.94 -10.21
C CYS A 259 26.51 -13.34 -9.51
N ALA A 260 26.67 -13.72 -8.25
CA ALA A 260 27.92 -13.57 -7.50
C ALA A 260 28.15 -14.79 -6.59
N LYS A 261 29.31 -14.87 -5.99
CA LYS A 261 29.69 -15.99 -5.09
C LYS A 261 29.37 -15.69 -3.62
N ALA A 262 29.07 -14.44 -3.29
CA ALA A 262 28.76 -14.00 -1.93
C ALA A 262 27.73 -12.87 -1.95
N PHE A 263 26.95 -12.76 -0.88
CA PHE A 263 26.05 -11.63 -0.66
C PHE A 263 26.84 -10.45 -0.12
N ASP A 264 27.39 -9.65 -1.03
CA ASP A 264 28.25 -8.50 -0.75
C ASP A 264 27.88 -7.37 -1.72
N GLU A 265 27.70 -6.16 -1.21
CA GLU A 265 27.37 -4.98 -2.02
C GLU A 265 28.44 -4.61 -3.05
N ASN A 266 29.69 -5.04 -2.81
CA ASN A 266 30.83 -4.81 -3.71
C ASN A 266 31.12 -6.00 -4.63
N ALA A 267 30.34 -7.09 -4.54
CA ALA A 267 30.54 -8.25 -5.43
C ALA A 267 30.36 -7.84 -6.89
N GLU A 268 31.24 -8.34 -7.75
CA GLU A 268 31.09 -8.16 -9.20
C GLU A 268 29.98 -9.07 -9.73
N ALA A 269 29.13 -8.52 -10.60
CA ALA A 269 28.09 -9.29 -11.25
C ALA A 269 28.65 -10.09 -12.43
N GLU A 270 28.40 -11.39 -12.44
CA GLU A 270 28.69 -12.27 -13.55
C GLU A 270 27.38 -12.63 -14.26
N ILE A 271 27.24 -12.25 -15.52
CA ILE A 271 26.06 -12.60 -16.32
C ILE A 271 26.21 -14.01 -16.86
N LYS A 272 25.21 -14.84 -16.57
CA LYS A 272 25.18 -16.24 -16.99
C LYS A 272 23.83 -16.60 -17.58
N HIS A 273 23.83 -17.47 -18.59
CA HIS A 273 22.62 -18.18 -18.96
C HIS A 273 22.17 -19.09 -17.78
N VAL A 274 20.88 -19.27 -17.58
CA VAL A 274 20.37 -20.06 -16.43
C VAL A 274 20.90 -21.51 -16.41
N SER A 275 21.21 -22.08 -17.57
CA SER A 275 21.83 -23.40 -17.67
C SER A 275 23.30 -23.48 -17.23
N GLU A 276 23.95 -22.34 -17.03
CA GLU A 276 25.37 -22.21 -16.66
C GLU A 276 25.58 -21.84 -15.19
N VAL A 277 24.50 -21.70 -14.42
CA VAL A 277 24.58 -21.39 -13.00
C VAL A 277 25.25 -22.55 -12.26
N ALA A 278 26.33 -22.25 -11.56
CA ALA A 278 27.13 -23.23 -10.82
C ALA A 278 26.58 -23.43 -9.39
N ASP A 279 27.01 -24.52 -8.74
CA ASP A 279 26.56 -24.88 -7.39
C ASP A 279 26.91 -23.84 -6.31
N ASP A 280 27.93 -23.03 -6.54
CA ASP A 280 28.37 -21.97 -5.65
C ASP A 280 27.91 -20.57 -6.04
N ASP A 281 27.15 -20.44 -7.14
CA ASP A 281 26.55 -19.18 -7.57
C ASP A 281 25.34 -18.78 -6.72
N MET A 282 25.17 -17.48 -6.57
CA MET A 282 23.99 -16.85 -6.01
C MET A 282 23.41 -15.88 -7.02
N ILE A 283 22.17 -16.07 -7.41
CA ILE A 283 21.45 -15.19 -8.34
C ILE A 283 20.91 -14.00 -7.56
N PHE A 284 21.27 -12.78 -7.97
CA PHE A 284 20.84 -11.54 -7.33
C PHE A 284 20.04 -10.63 -8.24
N ASP A 285 20.05 -10.83 -9.56
CA ASP A 285 19.28 -10.02 -10.49
C ASP A 285 19.00 -10.79 -11.79
N LEU A 286 18.12 -10.24 -12.60
CA LEU A 286 17.93 -10.64 -13.99
C LEU A 286 19.14 -10.25 -14.83
N GLY A 287 19.45 -11.04 -15.85
CA GLY A 287 20.40 -10.65 -16.88
C GLY A 287 19.80 -9.67 -17.90
N PRO A 288 20.63 -9.13 -18.79
CA PRO A 288 20.20 -8.12 -19.77
C PRO A 288 19.17 -8.64 -20.77
N ASP A 289 19.28 -9.89 -21.23
CA ASP A 289 18.35 -10.48 -22.20
C ASP A 289 16.98 -10.70 -21.57
N SER A 290 16.92 -11.22 -20.33
CA SER A 290 15.70 -11.37 -19.56
C SER A 290 15.04 -10.03 -19.27
N THR A 291 15.83 -9.03 -18.89
CA THR A 291 15.33 -7.68 -18.64
C THR A 291 14.72 -7.06 -19.89
N ALA A 292 15.38 -7.21 -21.04
CA ALA A 292 14.88 -6.71 -22.32
C ALA A 292 13.57 -7.39 -22.75
N ALA A 293 13.49 -8.71 -22.60
CA ALA A 293 12.27 -9.46 -22.89
C ALA A 293 11.09 -9.04 -22.01
N LEU A 294 11.32 -8.85 -20.71
CA LEU A 294 10.27 -8.37 -19.79
C LEU A 294 9.90 -6.91 -20.07
N ALA A 295 10.85 -6.06 -20.44
CA ALA A 295 10.59 -4.68 -20.84
C ALA A 295 9.67 -4.60 -22.06
N GLU A 296 9.81 -5.50 -23.03
CA GLU A 296 8.92 -5.59 -24.18
C GLU A 296 7.49 -5.98 -23.77
N ILE A 297 7.36 -6.98 -22.90
CA ILE A 297 6.06 -7.41 -22.33
C ILE A 297 5.38 -6.24 -21.62
N ILE A 298 6.11 -5.53 -20.78
CA ILE A 298 5.60 -4.38 -20.01
C ILE A 298 5.22 -3.23 -20.95
N GLY A 299 6.03 -2.95 -21.97
CA GLY A 299 5.77 -1.91 -22.97
C GLY A 299 4.49 -2.13 -23.76
N ASN A 300 4.10 -3.38 -23.99
CA ASN A 300 2.87 -3.76 -24.68
C ASN A 300 1.64 -3.90 -23.76
N ALA A 301 1.81 -3.81 -22.45
CA ALA A 301 0.72 -3.90 -21.49
C ALA A 301 -0.21 -2.69 -21.56
N LYS A 302 -1.50 -2.92 -21.34
CA LYS A 302 -2.50 -1.86 -21.15
C LYS A 302 -2.77 -1.57 -19.67
N THR A 303 -2.56 -2.57 -18.83
CA THR A 303 -2.61 -2.44 -17.37
C THR A 303 -1.39 -3.12 -16.77
N ILE A 304 -0.74 -2.44 -15.84
CA ILE A 304 0.44 -2.94 -15.12
C ILE A 304 0.16 -2.86 -13.62
N LEU A 305 0.34 -3.98 -12.93
CA LEU A 305 0.28 -4.04 -11.48
C LEU A 305 1.66 -4.44 -10.95
N TRP A 306 2.30 -3.56 -10.19
CA TRP A 306 3.68 -3.75 -9.73
C TRP A 306 3.79 -3.84 -8.22
N ASN A 307 4.27 -4.99 -7.75
CA ASN A 307 4.55 -5.27 -6.33
C ASN A 307 5.89 -6.00 -6.15
N GLY A 308 6.93 -5.26 -5.90
CA GLY A 308 8.26 -5.77 -5.56
C GLY A 308 9.30 -5.68 -6.68
N PRO A 309 10.57 -5.52 -6.30
CA PRO A 309 11.71 -5.47 -7.21
C PRO A 309 12.01 -6.85 -7.81
N VAL A 310 12.78 -6.88 -8.90
CA VAL A 310 13.14 -8.12 -9.58
C VAL A 310 14.56 -8.61 -9.28
N GLY A 311 15.28 -7.90 -8.43
CA GLY A 311 16.63 -8.24 -7.97
C GLY A 311 17.00 -7.50 -6.69
N VAL A 312 18.25 -7.66 -6.25
CA VAL A 312 18.81 -6.96 -5.08
C VAL A 312 19.24 -5.54 -5.50
N PHE A 313 18.24 -4.72 -5.83
CA PHE A 313 18.44 -3.39 -6.42
C PHE A 313 19.13 -2.39 -5.48
N GLU A 314 19.23 -2.70 -4.19
CA GLU A 314 19.99 -1.93 -3.22
C GLU A 314 21.48 -1.96 -3.52
N PHE A 315 21.97 -3.05 -4.11
CA PHE A 315 23.36 -3.22 -4.55
C PHE A 315 23.53 -2.70 -5.98
N LYS A 316 24.42 -1.75 -6.16
CA LYS A 316 24.63 -1.08 -7.45
C LYS A 316 24.92 -2.06 -8.61
N ASN A 317 25.67 -3.13 -8.33
CA ASN A 317 26.04 -4.12 -9.34
C ASN A 317 24.87 -5.07 -9.71
N PHE A 318 23.75 -5.03 -8.97
CA PHE A 318 22.58 -5.91 -9.14
C PHE A 318 21.27 -5.12 -9.24
N GLU A 319 21.34 -3.84 -9.65
CA GLU A 319 20.16 -2.99 -9.81
C GLU A 319 19.61 -2.96 -11.25
N ALA A 320 20.36 -3.49 -12.21
CA ALA A 320 20.07 -3.31 -13.64
C ALA A 320 18.72 -3.88 -14.07
N GLY A 321 18.32 -5.03 -13.52
CA GLY A 321 17.02 -5.64 -13.78
C GLY A 321 15.88 -4.76 -13.29
N THR A 322 15.91 -4.31 -12.03
CA THR A 322 14.89 -3.43 -11.47
C THR A 322 14.89 -2.06 -12.15
N ALA A 323 16.04 -1.51 -12.50
CA ALA A 323 16.14 -0.27 -13.28
C ALA A 323 15.49 -0.42 -14.67
N GLY A 324 15.74 -1.53 -15.36
CA GLY A 324 15.16 -1.81 -16.67
C GLY A 324 13.64 -1.97 -16.64
N ILE A 325 13.12 -2.69 -15.64
CA ILE A 325 11.67 -2.83 -15.40
C ILE A 325 11.04 -1.48 -15.06
N SER A 326 11.68 -0.70 -14.18
CA SER A 326 11.20 0.64 -13.79
C SER A 326 11.11 1.56 -15.01
N LYS A 327 12.12 1.56 -15.87
CA LYS A 327 12.12 2.33 -17.11
C LYS A 327 11.01 1.87 -18.06
N ALA A 328 10.81 0.57 -18.22
CA ALA A 328 9.76 0.02 -19.07
C ALA A 328 8.36 0.43 -18.58
N ILE A 329 8.13 0.44 -17.27
CA ILE A 329 6.87 0.90 -16.66
C ILE A 329 6.68 2.40 -16.91
N ALA A 330 7.73 3.21 -16.70
CA ALA A 330 7.69 4.65 -16.91
C ALA A 330 7.38 5.04 -18.36
N GLU A 331 7.95 4.30 -19.32
CA GLU A 331 7.76 4.54 -20.75
C GLU A 331 6.50 3.89 -21.34
N SER A 332 5.83 3.02 -20.59
CA SER A 332 4.60 2.35 -21.03
C SER A 332 3.43 3.33 -21.11
N ALA A 333 2.62 3.22 -22.16
CA ALA A 333 1.35 3.92 -22.27
C ALA A 333 0.22 3.27 -21.44
N GLY A 334 0.47 2.11 -20.83
CA GLY A 334 -0.49 1.39 -20.02
C GLY A 334 -0.75 2.06 -18.67
N PHE A 335 -1.93 1.81 -18.10
CA PHE A 335 -2.26 2.26 -16.74
C PHE A 335 -1.47 1.43 -15.73
N SER A 336 -0.59 2.08 -14.96
CA SER A 336 0.27 1.42 -13.98
C SER A 336 -0.14 1.73 -12.55
N VAL A 337 -0.24 0.68 -11.73
CA VAL A 337 -0.45 0.77 -10.29
C VAL A 337 0.70 0.08 -9.58
N ALA A 338 1.35 0.78 -8.68
CA ALA A 338 2.45 0.26 -7.87
C ALA A 338 2.10 0.33 -6.38
N GLY A 339 2.53 -0.68 -5.63
CA GLY A 339 2.35 -0.70 -4.18
C GLY A 339 3.34 -1.63 -3.48
N GLY A 340 3.51 -1.40 -2.18
CA GLY A 340 4.47 -2.09 -1.34
C GLY A 340 5.75 -1.28 -1.11
N GLY A 341 6.33 -1.41 0.08
CA GLY A 341 7.46 -0.59 0.52
C GLY A 341 8.68 -0.68 -0.40
N ASP A 342 9.07 -1.89 -0.79
CA ASP A 342 10.23 -2.11 -1.66
C ASP A 342 9.99 -1.56 -3.08
N THR A 343 8.73 -1.60 -3.55
CA THR A 343 8.34 -1.00 -4.83
C THR A 343 8.50 0.53 -4.80
N LEU A 344 8.02 1.16 -3.71
CA LEU A 344 8.16 2.60 -3.53
C LEU A 344 9.64 3.02 -3.44
N ALA A 345 10.46 2.22 -2.75
CA ALA A 345 11.91 2.45 -2.69
C ALA A 345 12.57 2.38 -4.08
N ALA A 346 12.15 1.45 -4.93
CA ALA A 346 12.63 1.37 -6.31
C ALA A 346 12.17 2.58 -7.15
N ILE A 347 10.91 2.99 -7.01
CA ILE A 347 10.34 4.17 -7.67
C ILE A 347 11.14 5.43 -7.31
N ASP A 348 11.44 5.61 -6.02
CA ASP A 348 12.22 6.75 -5.54
C ASP A 348 13.67 6.69 -6.05
N LYS A 349 14.31 5.50 -5.97
CA LYS A 349 15.70 5.31 -6.43
C LYS A 349 15.87 5.63 -7.91
N PHE A 350 14.95 5.19 -8.76
CA PHE A 350 15.04 5.37 -10.20
C PHE A 350 14.30 6.61 -10.72
N GLY A 351 13.70 7.40 -9.82
CA GLY A 351 13.13 8.72 -10.11
C GLY A 351 11.91 8.71 -11.04
N ILE A 352 11.11 7.64 -11.03
CA ILE A 352 9.96 7.45 -11.93
C ILE A 352 8.60 7.76 -11.31
N LYS A 353 8.58 8.45 -10.17
CA LYS A 353 7.33 8.72 -9.41
C LYS A 353 6.26 9.41 -10.25
N ALA A 354 6.66 10.33 -11.13
CA ALA A 354 5.72 11.07 -11.99
C ALA A 354 5.19 10.24 -13.16
N ASP A 355 5.84 9.13 -13.49
CA ASP A 355 5.54 8.31 -14.67
C ASP A 355 4.68 7.07 -14.33
N VAL A 356 4.51 6.76 -13.04
CA VAL A 356 3.59 5.71 -12.57
C VAL A 356 2.20 6.31 -12.43
N SER A 357 1.19 5.70 -13.05
CA SER A 357 -0.17 6.24 -13.07
C SER A 357 -0.79 6.37 -11.68
N TYR A 358 -0.55 5.40 -10.81
CA TYR A 358 -0.99 5.44 -9.42
C TYR A 358 -0.02 4.69 -8.50
N ILE A 359 0.37 5.34 -7.40
CA ILE A 359 1.20 4.74 -6.35
C ILE A 359 0.34 4.58 -5.10
N SER A 360 0.06 3.33 -4.73
CA SER A 360 -0.73 3.02 -3.54
C SER A 360 0.00 3.42 -2.26
N THR A 361 -0.72 4.07 -1.37
CA THR A 361 -0.26 4.39 -0.02
C THR A 361 -0.46 3.24 0.98
N GLY A 362 -1.09 2.16 0.55
CA GLY A 362 -1.76 1.18 1.37
C GLY A 362 -0.97 -0.03 1.85
N GLY A 363 0.32 -0.16 1.61
CA GLY A 363 1.14 -1.26 2.12
C GLY A 363 0.42 -2.62 2.25
N GLY A 364 0.04 -2.98 3.48
CA GLY A 364 -0.68 -4.22 3.78
C GLY A 364 -2.08 -4.29 3.17
N ALA A 365 -2.83 -3.19 3.16
CA ALA A 365 -4.17 -3.16 2.55
C ALA A 365 -4.10 -3.35 1.03
N PHE A 366 -3.08 -2.79 0.38
CA PHE A 366 -2.83 -3.03 -1.05
C PHE A 366 -2.61 -4.51 -1.34
N LEU A 367 -1.74 -5.17 -0.56
CA LEU A 367 -1.48 -6.61 -0.73
C LEU A 367 -2.74 -7.44 -0.51
N GLU A 368 -3.48 -7.19 0.56
CA GLU A 368 -4.73 -7.92 0.83
C GLU A 368 -5.78 -7.69 -0.26
N PHE A 369 -5.86 -6.48 -0.81
CA PHE A 369 -6.73 -6.22 -1.96
C PHE A 369 -6.32 -7.04 -3.19
N VAL A 370 -5.04 -7.05 -3.53
CA VAL A 370 -4.49 -7.81 -4.66
C VAL A 370 -4.66 -9.32 -4.45
N GLU A 371 -4.63 -9.79 -3.21
CA GLU A 371 -4.96 -11.17 -2.82
C GLU A 371 -6.45 -11.53 -3.01
N GLY A 372 -7.28 -10.56 -3.37
CA GLY A 372 -8.73 -10.74 -3.50
C GLY A 372 -9.48 -10.79 -2.17
N LYS A 373 -8.84 -10.37 -1.08
CA LYS A 373 -9.49 -10.30 0.23
C LYS A 373 -10.44 -9.11 0.32
N VAL A 374 -11.52 -9.32 1.03
CA VAL A 374 -12.45 -8.23 1.37
C VAL A 374 -11.80 -7.34 2.43
N LEU A 375 -11.68 -6.04 2.13
CA LEU A 375 -11.21 -5.05 3.09
C LEU A 375 -12.38 -4.59 3.96
N PRO A 376 -12.36 -4.82 5.30
CA PRO A 376 -13.51 -4.56 6.16
C PRO A 376 -14.04 -3.13 6.08
N ALA A 377 -13.16 -2.13 6.07
CA ALA A 377 -13.60 -0.73 5.99
C ALA A 377 -14.25 -0.40 4.63
N VAL A 378 -13.80 -1.01 3.55
CA VAL A 378 -14.41 -0.84 2.21
C VAL A 378 -15.77 -1.53 2.16
N ALA A 379 -15.86 -2.77 2.65
CA ALA A 379 -17.12 -3.51 2.70
C ALA A 379 -18.19 -2.75 3.54
N MET A 380 -17.77 -2.16 4.65
CA MET A 380 -18.65 -1.29 5.45
C MET A 380 -19.17 -0.10 4.64
N LEU A 381 -18.30 0.60 3.90
CA LEU A 381 -18.71 1.73 3.06
C LEU A 381 -19.65 1.30 1.92
N GLU A 382 -19.41 0.15 1.31
CA GLU A 382 -20.28 -0.41 0.27
C GLU A 382 -21.67 -0.80 0.83
N GLU A 383 -21.72 -1.35 2.03
CA GLU A 383 -22.98 -1.65 2.72
C GLU A 383 -23.76 -0.37 3.05
N ARG A 384 -23.08 0.66 3.49
CA ARG A 384 -23.67 1.97 3.83
C ARG A 384 -24.10 2.79 2.61
N ALA A 385 -23.68 2.42 1.42
CA ALA A 385 -24.04 3.07 0.15
C ALA A 385 -25.31 2.47 -0.51
N LYS A 386 -25.84 1.36 0.03
CA LYS A 386 -27.08 0.72 -0.43
C LYS A 386 -28.31 1.43 0.11
#